data_2143994b4e16e4ea3f1c2c5ec49b1080
#
_entry.id   2143994b4e16e4ea3f1c2c5ec49b1080
#
_cell.length_a   1.000
_cell.length_b   1.000
_cell.length_c   1.000
_cell.angle_alpha   90.00
_cell.angle_beta   90.00
_cell.angle_gamma   90.00
#
_symmetry.space_group_name_H-M   'P 1'
#
loop_
_entity.id
_entity.type
_entity.pdbx_description
1 polymer ?
#
loop_
_entity_poly.entity_id
_entity_poly.type
_entity_poly.pdbx_seq_one_letter_code
_entity_poly.pdbx_strand_id
1 'polypeptide(L)' 'MRLEPELWDALLEICQRERQDMSQLVRMIEEVGHAGGRTSAVRVFVLEYFRAAATAPGHEAAGHGKLDRACLGGYPRRAA' A
#
# COMPACT_ATOMS: atom_id res chain seq x y z
N MET A 1 -11.43 4.00 12.96
CA MET A 1 -10.96 4.21 11.59
C MET A 1 -11.57 3.18 10.66
N ARG A 2 -12.15 3.64 9.59
CA ARG A 2 -12.79 2.74 8.64
C ARG A 2 -11.99 2.66 7.37
N LEU A 3 -11.58 1.45 7.03
CA LEU A 3 -10.83 1.19 5.82
C LEU A 3 -11.48 0.06 5.06
N GLU A 4 -11.30 0.07 3.76
CA GLU A 4 -11.73 -1.02 2.92
C GLU A 4 -10.97 -2.29 3.30
N PRO A 5 -11.60 -3.47 3.14
CA PRO A 5 -10.91 -4.73 3.47
C PRO A 5 -9.57 -4.87 2.75
N GLU A 6 -9.49 -4.38 1.53
CA GLU A 6 -8.25 -4.45 0.76
C GLU A 6 -7.12 -3.68 1.43
N LEU A 7 -7.45 -2.55 2.06
CA LEU A 7 -6.44 -1.77 2.76
C LEU A 7 -6.00 -2.47 4.05
N TRP A 8 -6.94 -3.12 4.75
CA TRP A 8 -6.56 -3.89 5.92
C TRP A 8 -5.64 -5.04 5.53
N ASP A 9 -5.93 -5.71 4.41
CA ASP A 9 -5.07 -6.78 3.90
C ASP A 9 -3.70 -6.24 3.57
N ALA A 10 -3.62 -5.07 2.95
CA ALA A 10 -2.34 -4.45 2.62
C ALA A 10 -1.54 -4.14 3.88
N LEU A 11 -2.21 -3.62 4.90
CA LEU A 11 -1.53 -3.33 6.17
C LEU A 11 -1.01 -4.59 6.81
N LEU A 12 -1.77 -5.67 6.76
CA LEU A 12 -1.31 -6.95 7.30
C LEU A 12 -0.08 -7.43 6.55
N GLU A 13 -0.06 -7.29 5.24
CA GLU A 13 1.10 -7.67 4.46
C GLU A 13 2.32 -6.85 4.85
N ILE A 14 2.14 -5.55 5.04
CA ILE A 14 3.24 -4.70 5.47
C ILE A 14 3.75 -5.13 6.84
N CYS A 15 2.83 -5.43 7.76
CA CYS A 15 3.22 -5.90 9.08
C CYS A 15 4.08 -7.16 8.99
N GLN A 16 3.70 -8.10 8.13
CA GLN A 16 4.45 -9.32 7.96
C GLN A 16 5.83 -9.05 7.38
N ARG A 17 5.90 -8.18 6.40
CA ARG A 17 7.17 -7.85 5.77
C ARG A 17 8.12 -7.12 6.72
N GLU A 18 7.57 -6.23 7.53
CA GLU A 18 8.38 -5.40 8.43
C GLU A 18 8.48 -5.97 9.83
N ARG A 19 7.83 -7.10 10.07
CA ARG A 19 7.86 -7.78 11.37
C ARG A 19 7.38 -6.85 12.49
N GLN A 20 6.27 -6.19 12.23
CA GLN A 20 5.64 -5.30 13.20
C GLN A 20 4.21 -5.74 13.43
N ASP A 21 3.65 -5.38 14.58
CA ASP A 21 2.24 -5.64 14.77
C ASP A 21 1.41 -4.46 14.26
N MET A 22 0.12 -4.68 14.10
CA MET A 22 -0.76 -3.69 13.51
C MET A 22 -0.83 -2.42 14.36
N SER A 23 -0.84 -2.57 15.67
CA SER A 23 -0.92 -1.40 16.55
C SER A 23 0.29 -0.51 16.38
N GLN A 24 1.46 -1.10 16.29
CA GLN A 24 2.70 -0.33 16.11
C GLN A 24 2.70 0.37 14.77
N LEU A 25 2.28 -0.33 13.73
CA LEU A 25 2.26 0.25 12.38
C LEU A 25 1.30 1.43 12.32
N VAL A 26 0.09 1.25 12.82
CA VAL A 26 -0.91 2.32 12.77
C VAL A 26 -0.45 3.51 13.58
N ARG A 27 0.15 3.27 14.75
CA ARG A 27 0.65 4.38 15.57
C ARG A 27 1.72 5.17 14.83
N MET A 28 2.63 4.48 14.15
CA MET A 28 3.67 5.16 13.40
C MET A 28 3.07 6.00 12.28
N ILE A 29 2.09 5.46 11.60
CA ILE A 29 1.42 6.20 10.53
C ILE A 29 0.74 7.45 11.09
N GLU A 30 0.09 7.32 12.24
CA GLU A 30 -0.57 8.45 12.85
C GLU A 30 0.40 9.53 13.28
N GLU A 31 1.59 9.14 13.71
CA GLU A 31 2.61 10.13 14.10
C GLU A 31 3.08 10.93 12.90
N VAL A 32 3.24 10.29 11.76
CA VAL A 32 3.60 11.01 10.56
C VAL A 32 2.46 11.93 10.13
N GLY A 33 1.23 11.40 10.19
CA GLY A 33 0.06 12.20 9.92
C GLY A 33 -0.15 12.53 8.45
N HIS A 34 -1.25 13.23 8.21
CA HIS A 34 -1.59 13.69 6.88
C HIS A 34 -2.66 14.77 7.02
N ALA A 35 -2.62 15.76 6.15
CA ALA A 35 -3.58 16.86 6.22
C ALA A 35 -5.01 16.38 6.08
N GLY A 36 -5.23 15.28 5.37
CA GLY A 36 -6.56 14.72 5.17
C GLY A 36 -7.07 13.86 6.30
N GLY A 37 -6.27 13.69 7.38
CA GLY A 37 -6.70 12.94 8.53
C GLY A 37 -6.11 11.55 8.59
N ARG A 38 -6.56 10.80 9.60
CA ARG A 38 -6.00 9.49 9.90
C ARG A 38 -6.18 8.49 8.75
N THR A 39 -7.38 8.42 8.21
CA THR A 39 -7.66 7.49 7.13
C THR A 39 -6.83 7.80 5.90
N SER A 40 -6.71 9.08 5.59
CA SER A 40 -5.87 9.50 4.46
C SER A 40 -4.41 9.17 4.71
N ALA A 41 -3.94 9.34 5.95
CA ALA A 41 -2.57 8.98 6.29
C ALA A 41 -2.29 7.52 6.01
N VAL A 42 -3.23 6.65 6.39
CA VAL A 42 -3.06 5.22 6.16
C VAL A 42 -3.03 4.91 4.68
N ARG A 43 -3.97 5.48 3.92
CA ARG A 43 -4.04 5.20 2.48
C ARG A 43 -2.78 5.66 1.76
N VAL A 44 -2.31 6.85 2.09
CA VAL A 44 -1.10 7.38 1.47
C VAL A 44 0.11 6.52 1.86
N PHE A 45 0.19 6.12 3.12
CA PHE A 45 1.29 5.27 3.56
C PHE A 45 1.33 3.96 2.78
N VAL A 46 0.17 3.30 2.65
CA VAL A 46 0.11 2.04 1.91
C VAL A 46 0.53 2.25 0.47
N LEU A 47 0.00 3.30 -0.15
CA LEU A 47 0.36 3.60 -1.53
C LEU A 47 1.86 3.80 -1.69
N GLU A 48 2.44 4.61 -0.83
CA GLU A 48 3.86 4.92 -0.94
C GLU A 48 4.74 3.72 -0.63
N TYR A 49 4.30 2.89 0.32
CA TYR A 49 5.05 1.69 0.65
C TYR A 49 5.18 0.77 -0.57
N PHE A 50 4.07 0.53 -1.25
CA PHE A 50 4.10 -0.36 -2.38
C PHE A 50 4.69 0.29 -3.63
N ARG A 51 4.58 1.60 -3.76
CA ARG A 51 5.26 2.30 -4.84
C ARG A 51 6.78 2.22 -4.68
N ALA A 52 7.26 2.35 -3.46
CA ALA A 52 8.69 2.20 -3.22
C ALA A 52 9.15 0.79 -3.53
N ALA A 53 8.32 -0.21 -3.22
CA ALA A 53 8.64 -1.59 -3.55
C ALA A 53 8.61 -1.85 -5.05
N ALA A 54 7.91 -1.01 -5.79
CA ALA A 54 7.81 -1.14 -7.24
C ALA A 54 8.89 -0.33 -7.95
N THR A 55 10.09 -0.28 -7.37
CA THR A 55 11.24 0.31 -8.05
C THR A 55 11.65 -0.57 -9.21
N ALA A 56 12.62 -0.09 -10.02
CA ALA A 56 12.99 -0.81 -11.23
C ALA A 56 13.27 -2.30 -10.98
N PRO A 57 14.10 -2.67 -9.99
CA PRO A 57 14.30 -4.10 -9.74
C PRO A 57 13.05 -4.83 -9.31
N GLY A 58 12.25 -4.22 -8.45
CA GLY A 58 11.00 -4.82 -8.01
C GLY A 58 10.00 -4.92 -9.13
N HIS A 59 9.97 -3.91 -9.97
CA HIS A 59 9.08 -3.87 -11.12
C HIS A 59 9.38 -4.99 -12.09
N GLU A 60 10.66 -5.19 -12.39
CA GLU A 60 11.06 -6.26 -13.27
C GLU A 60 10.74 -7.63 -12.70
N ALA A 61 11.00 -7.81 -11.41
CA ALA A 61 10.73 -9.08 -10.76
C ALA A 61 9.25 -9.41 -10.80
N ALA A 62 8.41 -8.41 -10.70
CA ALA A 62 6.97 -8.61 -10.73
C ALA A 62 6.41 -8.69 -12.14
N GLY A 63 7.20 -8.35 -13.14
CA GLY A 63 6.75 -8.39 -14.52
C GLY A 63 5.82 -7.27 -14.89
N HIS A 64 5.80 -6.20 -14.12
CA HIS A 64 4.87 -5.10 -14.36
C HIS A 64 5.19 -4.30 -15.59
N GLY A 65 6.39 -4.46 -16.14
CA GLY A 65 6.75 -3.75 -17.35
C GLY A 65 5.88 -4.14 -18.54
N LYS A 66 5.11 -5.20 -18.41
CA LYS A 66 4.23 -5.64 -19.48
C LYS A 66 2.80 -5.28 -19.11
N LEU A 67 2.46 -4.06 -19.36
CA LEU A 67 1.12 -3.60 -19.09
C LEU A 67 0.20 -4.10 -20.18
N ASP A 68 -0.40 -5.21 -19.96
CA ASP A 68 -1.37 -5.75 -20.90
C ASP A 68 -2.71 -5.81 -20.21
N ARG A 69 -3.67 -6.41 -20.90
CA ARG A 69 -5.02 -6.45 -20.40
C ARG A 69 -5.11 -7.19 -19.07
N ALA A 70 -4.33 -8.25 -18.92
CA ALA A 70 -4.35 -9.01 -17.69
C ALA A 70 -3.80 -8.18 -16.55
N CYS A 71 -2.74 -7.42 -16.79
CA CYS A 71 -2.18 -6.54 -15.77
C CYS A 71 -3.17 -5.45 -15.39
N LEU A 72 -3.83 -4.88 -16.38
CA LEU A 72 -4.81 -3.84 -16.11
C LEU A 72 -5.97 -4.38 -15.29
N GLY A 73 -6.35 -5.60 -15.55
CA GLY A 73 -7.40 -6.22 -14.77
C GLY A 73 -7.04 -6.42 -13.32
N GLY A 74 -5.74 -6.49 -13.03
CA GLY A 74 -5.28 -6.64 -11.67
C GLY A 74 -5.12 -5.33 -10.92
N TYR A 75 -5.20 -4.19 -11.60
CA TYR A 75 -5.08 -2.91 -10.93
C TYR A 75 -6.44 -2.41 -10.51
N PRO A 76 -6.50 -1.82 -9.36
CA PRO A 76 -7.74 -1.18 -8.98
C PRO A 76 -7.89 0.01 -9.83
N ARG A 77 -7.84 0.17 -10.59
CA ARG A 77 -8.03 1.19 -11.38
C ARG A 77 -8.18 2.35 -10.86
N ARG A 78 -7.86 2.56 -10.58
CA ARG A 78 -7.92 3.43 -10.45
C ARG A 78 -8.22 4.22 -10.48
N ALA A 79 -8.27 4.17 -10.13
CA ALA A 79 -8.44 4.73 -10.16
C ALA A 79 -8.34 5.65 -10.36
N ALA A 80 -8.34 5.84 -10.49
CA ALA A 80 -8.27 6.63 -10.82
C ALA A 80 -8.39 7.41 -10.70
#